data_def2f6fe1dfade0005e2ec3ff4d6e2b9
#
_entry.id   def2f6fe1dfade0005e2ec3ff4d6e2b9
#
_cell.length_a   1.000
_cell.length_b   1.000
_cell.length_c   1.000
_cell.angle_alpha   90.00
_cell.angle_beta   90.00
_cell.angle_gamma   90.00
#
_symmetry.space_group_name_H-M   'P 1'
#
loop_
_entity.id
_entity.type
_entity.pdbx_description
1 polymer ?
#
loop_
_entity_poly.entity_id
_entity_poly.type
_entity_poly.pdbx_seq_one_letter_code
_entity_poly.pdbx_strand_id
1 'polypeptide(L)'
;EDGKTVTLQFWGGIQPEYGYDEIVENFNKEYADKGVQVEYNRYVNNSDGNLQLETYLMAGEDGGVDVFIGYGSKNSLAIRADGGLLYDYSDYLDSIGFDIGKELGENTKANYVFDNGEVWGLPTKFDNNAYLMVNKDMFDEAGIALPYDGWTYAEFRDVVKKLTHGEGQDKVYGICWGFNFTKAAQLDYINSVLGANDTFADDTMKTLNWDNQVYVDGFNLIKDICDEGCAPTMEDDIADALTVQSTFLEGKCAMFGIFSQLRLAMDTETYPHDFTTALIPSEDYAEFYTQDQANYSGDFICISASTPYKEAACEFTRWYIQGGMTPLIKAARYPLWLGTDMDAILDYVEQSAGDSVD
;
A
#
# COMPACT_ATOMS: atom_id res chain seq x y z
N GLU A 1 15.05 36.54 -2.86
CA GLU A 1 13.72 36.03 -2.44
C GLU A 1 13.30 36.83 -1.23
N ASP A 2 12.22 37.62 -1.41
CA ASP A 2 11.90 38.84 -0.64
C ASP A 2 11.25 38.59 0.75
N GLY A 3 11.70 37.57 1.52
CA GLY A 3 11.18 37.38 2.89
C GLY A 3 9.68 36.95 2.97
N LYS A 4 9.09 36.49 1.87
CA LYS A 4 7.75 35.95 1.83
C LYS A 4 7.80 34.43 2.09
N THR A 5 6.92 33.98 2.94
CA THR A 5 6.70 32.54 3.14
C THR A 5 6.14 31.91 1.87
N VAL A 6 6.78 30.82 1.41
CA VAL A 6 6.29 29.98 0.33
C VAL A 6 5.31 28.98 0.90
N THR A 7 4.11 28.88 0.32
CA THR A 7 3.11 27.87 0.70
C THR A 7 2.98 26.88 -0.45
N LEU A 8 3.41 25.65 -0.20
CA LEU A 8 3.25 24.54 -1.14
C LEU A 8 1.87 23.94 -1.07
N GLN A 9 1.26 23.70 -2.20
CA GLN A 9 0.00 22.97 -2.32
C GLN A 9 0.29 21.47 -2.48
N PHE A 10 0.11 20.72 -1.38
CA PHE A 10 0.34 19.28 -1.33
C PHE A 10 -0.97 18.53 -1.48
N TRP A 11 -1.05 17.61 -2.43
CA TRP A 11 -2.24 16.86 -2.77
C TRP A 11 -2.10 15.36 -2.49
N GLY A 12 -3.14 14.74 -1.91
CA GLY A 12 -3.17 13.31 -1.65
C GLY A 12 -4.60 12.76 -1.53
N GLY A 13 -4.75 11.46 -1.47
CA GLY A 13 -6.05 10.79 -1.52
C GLY A 13 -6.61 10.33 -0.18
N ILE A 14 -5.85 10.45 0.91
CA ILE A 14 -6.24 10.01 2.25
C ILE A 14 -6.86 11.18 3.01
N GLN A 15 -7.82 10.89 3.88
CA GLN A 15 -8.43 11.90 4.73
C GLN A 15 -7.36 12.55 5.63
N PRO A 16 -7.44 13.88 5.85
CA PRO A 16 -6.46 14.62 6.64
C PRO A 16 -6.23 14.02 8.04
N GLU A 17 -7.30 13.65 8.73
CA GLU A 17 -7.29 13.10 10.09
C GLU A 17 -6.52 11.78 10.22
N TYR A 18 -6.21 11.12 9.11
CA TYR A 18 -5.44 9.85 9.09
C TYR A 18 -3.93 10.04 8.95
N GLY A 19 -3.44 11.23 9.28
CA GLY A 19 -2.03 11.53 9.39
C GLY A 19 -1.58 12.77 8.63
N TYR A 20 -2.29 13.23 7.60
CA TYR A 20 -1.86 14.39 6.83
C TYR A 20 -1.93 15.71 7.60
N ASP A 21 -2.91 15.89 8.51
CA ASP A 21 -2.97 17.06 9.39
C ASP A 21 -1.69 17.16 10.22
N GLU A 22 -1.26 16.04 10.79
CA GLU A 22 -0.06 15.97 11.62
C GLU A 22 1.23 16.16 10.79
N ILE A 23 1.27 15.63 9.57
CA ILE A 23 2.39 15.86 8.63
C ILE A 23 2.54 17.35 8.34
N VAL A 24 1.42 18.02 8.04
CA VAL A 24 1.39 19.46 7.77
C VAL A 24 1.87 20.24 8.99
N GLU A 25 1.34 19.92 10.17
CA GLU A 25 1.74 20.60 11.42
C GLU A 25 3.24 20.42 11.70
N ASN A 26 3.75 19.19 11.59
CA ASN A 26 5.14 18.87 11.86
C ASN A 26 6.08 19.58 10.90
N PHE A 27 5.80 19.52 9.59
CA PHE A 27 6.60 20.22 8.60
C PHE A 27 6.59 21.73 8.81
N ASN A 28 5.42 22.32 8.96
CA ASN A 28 5.26 23.76 9.11
C ASN A 28 5.94 24.27 10.39
N LYS A 29 5.96 23.48 11.44
CA LYS A 29 6.66 23.79 12.68
C LYS A 29 8.18 23.74 12.49
N GLU A 30 8.70 22.69 11.85
CA GLU A 30 10.13 22.49 11.63
C GLU A 30 10.71 23.53 10.65
N TYR A 31 9.91 23.91 9.65
CA TYR A 31 10.34 24.80 8.57
C TYR A 31 9.90 26.27 8.74
N ALA A 32 9.33 26.62 9.89
CA ALA A 32 8.87 27.99 10.16
C ALA A 32 9.95 29.05 9.91
N ASP A 33 11.16 28.80 10.38
CA ASP A 33 12.28 29.73 10.24
C ASP A 33 12.90 29.75 8.83
N LYS A 34 12.55 28.76 7.99
CA LYS A 34 13.02 28.65 6.59
C LYS A 34 12.08 29.33 5.61
N GLY A 35 10.94 29.83 6.07
CA GLY A 35 9.98 30.53 5.22
C GLY A 35 9.28 29.60 4.22
N VAL A 36 9.13 28.31 4.53
CA VAL A 36 8.38 27.33 3.74
C VAL A 36 7.31 26.71 4.61
N GLN A 37 6.12 26.60 4.08
CA GLN A 37 5.02 25.87 4.69
C GLN A 37 4.28 25.06 3.63
N VAL A 38 3.44 24.11 4.07
CA VAL A 38 2.62 23.26 3.22
C VAL A 38 1.18 23.33 3.64
N GLU A 39 0.27 23.26 2.67
CA GLU A 39 -1.17 23.05 2.89
C GLU A 39 -1.59 21.78 2.19
N TYR A 40 -2.39 20.95 2.87
CA TYR A 40 -2.87 19.71 2.32
C TYR A 40 -4.22 19.85 1.63
N ASN A 41 -4.30 19.36 0.41
CA ASN A 41 -5.51 19.30 -0.40
C ASN A 41 -5.85 17.83 -0.68
N ARG A 42 -7.08 17.44 -0.41
CA ARG A 42 -7.51 16.06 -0.65
C ARG A 42 -8.24 15.92 -1.96
N TYR A 43 -7.88 14.90 -2.73
CA TYR A 43 -8.74 14.34 -3.77
C TYR A 43 -9.16 12.92 -3.40
N VAL A 44 -10.24 12.41 -4.00
CA VAL A 44 -10.68 11.03 -3.71
C VAL A 44 -9.86 10.06 -4.55
N ASN A 45 -9.20 9.07 -3.93
CA ASN A 45 -8.45 8.06 -4.68
C ASN A 45 -9.42 7.05 -5.33
N ASN A 46 -10.03 7.47 -6.42
CA ASN A 46 -10.85 6.67 -7.32
C ASN A 46 -10.68 7.21 -8.76
N SER A 47 -11.36 6.63 -9.73
CA SER A 47 -11.24 7.03 -11.13
C SER A 47 -11.51 8.51 -11.36
N ASP A 48 -12.56 9.06 -10.74
CA ASP A 48 -12.96 10.45 -10.92
C ASP A 48 -11.97 11.41 -10.25
N GLY A 49 -11.53 11.11 -9.04
CA GLY A 49 -10.56 11.93 -8.32
C GLY A 49 -9.17 11.89 -8.96
N ASN A 50 -8.74 10.75 -9.47
CA ASN A 50 -7.50 10.67 -10.23
C ASN A 50 -7.59 11.48 -11.53
N LEU A 51 -8.73 11.45 -12.23
CA LEU A 51 -8.96 12.29 -13.40
C LEU A 51 -8.98 13.79 -13.05
N GLN A 52 -9.51 14.15 -11.89
CA GLN A 52 -9.47 15.52 -11.37
C GLN A 52 -8.03 15.98 -11.13
N LEU A 53 -7.20 15.16 -10.50
CA LEU A 53 -5.78 15.45 -10.30
C LEU A 53 -5.05 15.68 -11.64
N GLU A 54 -5.27 14.79 -12.63
CA GLU A 54 -4.70 14.96 -13.98
C GLU A 54 -5.13 16.30 -14.60
N THR A 55 -6.39 16.66 -14.42
CA THR A 55 -6.93 17.95 -14.94
C THR A 55 -6.20 19.14 -14.31
N TYR A 56 -5.95 19.10 -13.00
CA TYR A 56 -5.22 20.16 -12.31
C TYR A 56 -3.74 20.20 -12.72
N LEU A 57 -3.08 19.05 -12.88
CA LEU A 57 -1.71 19.01 -13.39
C LEU A 57 -1.61 19.59 -14.80
N MET A 58 -2.56 19.29 -15.69
CA MET A 58 -2.60 19.85 -17.03
C MET A 58 -2.93 21.36 -17.07
N ALA A 59 -3.62 21.88 -16.06
CA ALA A 59 -3.88 23.32 -15.92
C ALA A 59 -2.63 24.12 -15.53
N GLY A 60 -1.53 23.44 -15.21
CA GLY A 60 -0.28 24.08 -14.86
C GLY A 60 -0.36 24.84 -13.52
N GLU A 61 0.20 26.04 -13.45
CA GLU A 61 0.17 26.87 -12.22
C GLU A 61 -1.26 27.18 -11.75
N ASP A 62 -2.20 27.35 -12.65
CA ASP A 62 -3.60 27.62 -12.32
C ASP A 62 -4.29 26.40 -11.65
N GLY A 63 -3.74 25.20 -11.80
CA GLY A 63 -4.23 24.00 -11.16
C GLY A 63 -3.87 23.87 -9.68
N GLY A 64 -2.87 24.65 -9.22
CA GLY A 64 -2.51 24.71 -7.80
C GLY A 64 -1.98 23.40 -7.23
N VAL A 65 -1.18 22.66 -7.97
CA VAL A 65 -0.53 21.41 -7.51
C VAL A 65 0.99 21.63 -7.53
N ASP A 66 1.61 21.63 -6.34
CA ASP A 66 3.07 21.70 -6.24
C ASP A 66 3.67 20.31 -6.03
N VAL A 67 3.22 19.61 -5.01
CA VAL A 67 3.61 18.24 -4.67
C VAL A 67 2.37 17.38 -4.53
N PHE A 68 2.43 16.14 -4.94
CA PHE A 68 1.29 15.25 -4.80
C PHE A 68 1.69 13.79 -4.60
N ILE A 69 0.81 13.03 -3.95
CA ILE A 69 0.89 11.58 -3.91
C ILE A 69 0.13 11.05 -5.11
N GLY A 70 0.84 10.47 -6.05
CA GLY A 70 0.26 9.74 -7.18
C GLY A 70 0.05 8.28 -6.83
N TYR A 71 -1.06 7.72 -7.30
CA TYR A 71 -1.35 6.30 -7.16
C TYR A 71 -1.21 5.60 -8.50
N GLY A 72 -0.77 4.34 -8.49
CA GLY A 72 -0.61 3.56 -9.70
C GLY A 72 0.71 2.78 -9.75
N SER A 73 1.30 2.67 -10.93
CA SER A 73 2.53 1.93 -11.19
C SER A 73 3.63 2.83 -11.77
N LYS A 74 4.84 2.28 -11.95
CA LYS A 74 5.92 2.95 -12.70
C LYS A 74 5.45 3.46 -14.07
N ASN A 75 4.56 2.70 -14.74
CA ASN A 75 4.00 3.14 -16.02
C ASN A 75 3.18 4.43 -15.89
N SER A 76 2.49 4.63 -14.78
CA SER A 76 1.75 5.89 -14.52
C SER A 76 2.70 7.07 -14.39
N LEU A 77 3.87 6.87 -13.78
CA LEU A 77 4.92 7.90 -13.71
C LEU A 77 5.47 8.20 -15.11
N ALA A 78 5.79 7.17 -15.91
CA ALA A 78 6.29 7.34 -17.27
C ALA A 78 5.31 8.13 -18.15
N ILE A 79 4.03 7.79 -18.11
CA ILE A 79 2.99 8.51 -18.88
C ILE A 79 2.92 10.00 -18.49
N ARG A 80 2.98 10.31 -17.19
CA ARG A 80 2.97 11.69 -16.70
C ARG A 80 4.25 12.45 -17.06
N ALA A 81 5.40 11.78 -16.98
CA ALA A 81 6.68 12.32 -17.39
C ALA A 81 6.70 12.65 -18.88
N ASP A 82 6.28 11.72 -19.73
CA ASP A 82 6.15 11.90 -21.18
C ASP A 82 5.17 13.03 -21.53
N GLY A 83 4.15 13.22 -20.71
CA GLY A 83 3.19 14.33 -20.81
C GLY A 83 3.74 15.67 -20.32
N GLY A 84 4.96 15.72 -19.79
CA GLY A 84 5.58 16.94 -19.23
C GLY A 84 4.89 17.44 -17.96
N LEU A 85 4.22 16.56 -17.20
CA LEU A 85 3.49 16.92 -16.00
C LEU A 85 4.32 16.80 -14.71
N LEU A 86 5.47 16.12 -14.77
CA LEU A 86 6.35 15.89 -13.64
C LEU A 86 7.65 16.68 -13.73
N TYR A 87 8.16 17.03 -12.59
CA TYR A 87 9.52 17.59 -12.44
C TYR A 87 10.49 16.46 -12.09
N ASP A 88 11.57 16.35 -12.88
CA ASP A 88 12.69 15.48 -12.56
C ASP A 88 13.53 16.09 -11.43
N TYR A 89 13.62 15.41 -10.31
CA TYR A 89 14.37 15.87 -9.15
C TYR A 89 15.66 15.08 -8.88
N SER A 90 16.15 14.34 -9.88
CA SER A 90 17.41 13.60 -9.78
C SER A 90 18.60 14.50 -9.44
N ASP A 91 18.73 15.65 -10.11
CA ASP A 91 19.80 16.62 -9.84
C ASP A 91 19.77 17.14 -8.40
N TYR A 92 18.58 17.33 -7.84
CA TYR A 92 18.45 17.73 -6.44
C TYR A 92 18.93 16.62 -5.49
N LEU A 93 18.49 15.39 -5.71
CA LEU A 93 18.91 14.24 -4.89
C LEU A 93 20.43 14.08 -4.93
N ASP A 94 21.04 14.19 -6.10
CA ASP A 94 22.49 14.14 -6.27
C ASP A 94 23.19 15.27 -5.52
N SER A 95 22.65 16.50 -5.57
CA SER A 95 23.22 17.67 -4.92
C SER A 95 23.30 17.57 -3.40
N ILE A 96 22.38 16.83 -2.79
CA ILE A 96 22.33 16.59 -1.33
C ILE A 96 22.94 15.22 -0.94
N GLY A 97 23.44 14.45 -1.91
CA GLY A 97 24.02 13.13 -1.67
C GLY A 97 23.01 12.05 -1.25
N PHE A 98 21.74 12.20 -1.64
CA PHE A 98 20.69 11.22 -1.38
C PHE A 98 20.84 10.04 -2.35
N ASP A 99 21.40 8.94 -1.88
CA ASP A 99 21.56 7.71 -2.65
C ASP A 99 20.31 6.85 -2.49
N ILE A 100 19.47 6.78 -3.54
CA ILE A 100 18.20 6.03 -3.51
C ILE A 100 18.41 4.58 -3.10
N GLY A 101 19.48 3.93 -3.56
CA GLY A 101 19.78 2.53 -3.19
C GLY A 101 20.06 2.35 -1.70
N LYS A 102 20.78 3.30 -1.09
CA LYS A 102 21.08 3.26 0.34
C LYS A 102 19.93 3.70 1.21
N GLU A 103 19.15 4.67 0.76
CA GLU A 103 18.06 5.26 1.53
C GLU A 103 16.75 4.47 1.42
N LEU A 104 16.47 3.91 0.24
CA LEU A 104 15.21 3.24 -0.07
C LEU A 104 15.36 1.79 -0.58
N GLY A 105 16.58 1.29 -0.69
CA GLY A 105 16.90 -0.05 -1.19
C GLY A 105 17.26 -0.10 -2.68
N GLU A 106 18.14 -1.03 -3.04
CA GLU A 106 18.64 -1.19 -4.42
C GLU A 106 17.51 -1.59 -5.38
N ASN A 107 16.51 -2.33 -4.92
CA ASN A 107 15.34 -2.68 -5.72
C ASN A 107 14.50 -1.44 -6.08
N THR A 108 14.33 -0.50 -5.14
CA THR A 108 13.71 0.80 -5.41
C THR A 108 14.48 1.58 -6.47
N LYS A 109 15.81 1.63 -6.34
CA LYS A 109 16.68 2.27 -7.32
C LYS A 109 16.52 1.65 -8.71
N ALA A 110 16.58 0.32 -8.82
CA ALA A 110 16.43 -0.38 -10.08
C ALA A 110 15.05 -0.14 -10.75
N ASN A 111 14.01 0.05 -9.96
CA ASN A 111 12.65 0.19 -10.48
C ASN A 111 12.21 1.65 -10.71
N TYR A 112 12.76 2.64 -10.00
CA TYR A 112 12.26 4.02 -10.02
C TYR A 112 13.27 5.06 -10.49
N VAL A 113 14.52 4.69 -10.69
CA VAL A 113 15.46 5.48 -11.49
C VAL A 113 15.29 5.03 -12.94
N PHE A 114 14.98 5.95 -13.85
CA PHE A 114 14.79 5.65 -15.27
C PHE A 114 16.15 5.45 -15.96
N ASP A 115 16.15 4.84 -17.15
CA ASP A 115 17.38 4.46 -17.88
C ASP A 115 18.31 5.65 -18.16
N ASN A 116 17.77 6.86 -18.26
CA ASN A 116 18.51 8.12 -18.45
C ASN A 116 18.97 8.76 -17.11
N GLY A 117 18.69 8.13 -15.98
CA GLY A 117 19.01 8.62 -14.64
C GLY A 117 17.94 9.52 -14.01
N GLU A 118 16.86 9.82 -14.71
CA GLU A 118 15.78 10.68 -14.22
C GLU A 118 14.96 10.03 -13.11
N VAL A 119 14.44 10.86 -12.19
CA VAL A 119 13.59 10.48 -11.06
C VAL A 119 12.34 11.34 -11.06
N TRP A 120 11.23 10.76 -11.48
CA TRP A 120 9.95 11.43 -11.65
C TRP A 120 8.99 11.27 -10.46
N GLY A 121 9.29 10.33 -9.58
CA GLY A 121 8.56 10.04 -8.36
C GLY A 121 9.21 8.89 -7.62
N LEU A 122 9.16 8.93 -6.30
CA LEU A 122 9.68 7.86 -5.44
C LEU A 122 8.55 7.26 -4.61
N PRO A 123 8.53 5.93 -4.45
CA PRO A 123 7.61 5.29 -3.53
C PRO A 123 7.92 5.76 -2.10
N THR A 124 6.86 5.98 -1.32
CA THR A 124 6.98 6.49 0.05
C THR A 124 6.76 5.43 1.10
N LYS A 125 6.04 4.38 0.73
CA LYS A 125 5.71 3.25 1.59
C LYS A 125 6.12 1.93 0.97
N PHE A 126 6.28 0.93 1.77
CA PHE A 126 6.28 -0.44 1.27
C PHE A 126 4.91 -1.08 1.48
N ASP A 127 4.51 -1.90 0.53
CA ASP A 127 3.38 -2.81 0.68
C ASP A 127 3.91 -4.21 0.90
N ASN A 128 3.53 -4.82 1.99
CA ASN A 128 3.83 -6.22 2.24
C ASN A 128 2.56 -7.04 2.03
N ASN A 129 2.43 -7.63 0.85
CA ASN A 129 1.31 -8.50 0.50
C ASN A 129 1.49 -9.93 1.03
N ALA A 130 2.53 -10.16 1.82
CA ALA A 130 2.84 -11.47 2.38
C ALA A 130 2.09 -11.79 3.68
N TYR A 131 1.14 -10.94 4.09
CA TYR A 131 0.36 -11.14 5.31
C TYR A 131 -1.12 -11.32 5.03
N LEU A 132 -1.74 -12.18 5.85
CA LEU A 132 -3.18 -12.29 6.02
C LEU A 132 -3.58 -11.59 7.31
N MET A 133 -4.75 -10.97 7.33
CA MET A 133 -5.45 -10.63 8.57
C MET A 133 -6.19 -11.88 9.05
N VAL A 134 -6.14 -12.16 10.33
CA VAL A 134 -6.69 -13.37 10.96
C VAL A 134 -7.59 -12.99 12.13
N ASN A 135 -8.81 -13.52 12.15
CA ASN A 135 -9.72 -13.42 13.28
C ASN A 135 -9.40 -14.54 14.28
N LYS A 136 -8.74 -14.21 15.38
CA LYS A 136 -8.31 -15.18 16.40
C LYS A 136 -9.49 -15.88 17.07
N ASP A 137 -10.57 -15.16 17.36
CA ASP A 137 -11.76 -15.74 18.00
C ASP A 137 -12.30 -16.92 17.21
N MET A 138 -12.35 -16.80 15.87
CA MET A 138 -12.83 -17.88 15.01
C MET A 138 -11.91 -19.10 15.03
N PHE A 139 -10.62 -18.90 15.12
CA PHE A 139 -9.65 -20.01 15.25
C PHE A 139 -9.80 -20.69 16.59
N ASP A 140 -9.95 -19.94 17.67
CA ASP A 140 -10.13 -20.45 19.03
C ASP A 140 -11.46 -21.21 19.16
N GLU A 141 -12.56 -20.67 18.65
CA GLU A 141 -13.87 -21.31 18.65
C GLU A 141 -13.87 -22.64 17.86
N ALA A 142 -13.14 -22.69 16.76
CA ALA A 142 -12.98 -23.89 15.96
C ALA A 142 -11.96 -24.88 16.54
N GLY A 143 -11.18 -24.48 17.56
CA GLY A 143 -10.09 -25.29 18.12
C GLY A 143 -8.93 -25.50 17.13
N ILE A 144 -8.71 -24.54 16.26
CA ILE A 144 -7.65 -24.56 15.23
C ILE A 144 -6.51 -23.66 15.70
N ALA A 145 -5.29 -24.17 15.63
CA ALA A 145 -4.10 -23.35 15.93
C ALA A 145 -3.94 -22.22 14.89
N LEU A 146 -3.49 -21.06 15.37
CA LEU A 146 -3.15 -19.95 14.48
C LEU A 146 -2.08 -20.37 13.47
N PRO A 147 -2.08 -19.79 12.26
CA PRO A 147 -1.04 -20.02 11.28
C PRO A 147 0.36 -19.71 11.85
N TYR A 148 1.32 -20.50 11.50
CA TYR A 148 2.72 -20.34 11.89
C TYR A 148 3.59 -20.02 10.67
N ASP A 149 4.77 -19.48 10.90
CA ASP A 149 5.69 -19.14 9.81
C ASP A 149 6.14 -20.40 9.06
N GLY A 150 5.88 -20.42 7.78
CA GLY A 150 6.19 -21.54 6.91
C GLY A 150 5.10 -22.63 6.81
N TRP A 151 3.85 -22.30 7.18
CA TRP A 151 2.73 -23.21 6.88
C TRP A 151 2.50 -23.36 5.37
N THR A 152 2.02 -24.51 4.97
CA THR A 152 1.90 -24.92 3.57
C THR A 152 0.55 -24.57 2.95
N TYR A 153 0.46 -24.62 1.63
CA TYR A 153 -0.83 -24.48 0.92
C TYR A 153 -1.84 -25.56 1.28
N ALA A 154 -1.38 -26.77 1.54
CA ALA A 154 -2.26 -27.86 1.95
C ALA A 154 -2.88 -27.57 3.33
N GLU A 155 -2.09 -27.08 4.27
CA GLU A 155 -2.56 -26.65 5.59
C GLU A 155 -3.50 -25.44 5.48
N PHE A 156 -3.14 -24.43 4.68
CA PHE A 156 -4.00 -23.30 4.41
C PHE A 156 -5.38 -23.70 3.89
N ARG A 157 -5.42 -24.56 2.86
CA ARG A 157 -6.67 -25.05 2.28
C ARG A 157 -7.51 -25.84 3.29
N ASP A 158 -6.88 -26.65 4.13
CA ASP A 158 -7.54 -27.40 5.18
C ASP A 158 -8.13 -26.46 6.26
N VAL A 159 -7.38 -25.45 6.68
CA VAL A 159 -7.83 -24.42 7.63
C VAL A 159 -9.00 -23.62 7.05
N VAL A 160 -8.89 -23.14 5.80
CA VAL A 160 -9.95 -22.41 5.11
C VAL A 160 -11.25 -23.20 5.09
N LYS A 161 -11.19 -24.51 4.79
CA LYS A 161 -12.37 -25.41 4.81
C LYS A 161 -12.96 -25.55 6.20
N LYS A 162 -12.14 -25.77 7.21
CA LYS A 162 -12.60 -25.99 8.59
C LYS A 162 -13.26 -24.75 9.21
N LEU A 163 -12.80 -23.55 8.83
CA LEU A 163 -13.35 -22.29 9.30
C LEU A 163 -14.61 -21.86 8.54
N THR A 164 -14.84 -22.44 7.36
CA THR A 164 -16.02 -22.14 6.56
C THR A 164 -17.25 -22.86 7.13
N HIS A 165 -18.30 -22.10 7.45
CA HIS A 165 -19.54 -22.66 7.98
C HIS A 165 -20.75 -21.76 7.68
N GLY A 166 -21.95 -22.21 8.09
CA GLY A 166 -23.20 -21.49 7.87
C GLY A 166 -23.67 -21.48 6.41
N GLU A 167 -24.86 -20.95 6.19
CA GLU A 167 -25.49 -20.83 4.86
C GLU A 167 -26.27 -19.51 4.75
N GLY A 168 -26.45 -19.01 3.54
CA GLY A 168 -27.21 -17.79 3.28
C GLY A 168 -26.62 -16.58 3.99
N GLN A 169 -27.44 -15.87 4.77
CA GLN A 169 -27.00 -14.67 5.50
C GLN A 169 -26.07 -14.97 6.69
N ASP A 170 -26.10 -16.21 7.18
CA ASP A 170 -25.24 -16.68 8.28
C ASP A 170 -23.96 -17.35 7.77
N LYS A 171 -23.67 -17.20 6.50
CA LYS A 171 -22.45 -17.73 5.88
C LYS A 171 -21.22 -17.04 6.43
N VAL A 172 -20.27 -17.84 6.90
CA VAL A 172 -18.92 -17.44 7.28
C VAL A 172 -17.95 -18.11 6.34
N TYR A 173 -17.08 -17.33 5.74
CA TYR A 173 -16.05 -17.79 4.83
C TYR A 173 -14.74 -18.04 5.56
N GLY A 174 -14.00 -19.06 5.15
CA GLY A 174 -12.65 -19.30 5.67
C GLY A 174 -11.66 -18.22 5.25
N ILE A 175 -11.84 -17.68 4.06
CA ILE A 175 -11.03 -16.57 3.55
C ILE A 175 -11.86 -15.65 2.64
N CYS A 176 -11.56 -14.35 2.70
CA CYS A 176 -11.97 -13.36 1.72
C CYS A 176 -10.71 -12.70 1.13
N TRP A 177 -10.67 -12.55 -0.19
CA TRP A 177 -9.50 -12.03 -0.90
C TRP A 177 -9.38 -10.50 -0.88
N GLY A 178 -10.39 -9.81 -0.38
CA GLY A 178 -10.52 -8.37 -0.42
C GLY A 178 -11.57 -7.88 -1.41
N PHE A 179 -11.99 -6.66 -1.23
CA PHE A 179 -12.97 -6.03 -2.09
C PHE A 179 -12.34 -5.64 -3.43
N ASN A 180 -13.21 -5.52 -4.41
CA ASN A 180 -12.79 -5.26 -5.77
C ASN A 180 -11.73 -6.26 -6.20
N PHE A 181 -12.13 -7.51 -6.22
CA PHE A 181 -11.36 -8.58 -6.86
C PHE A 181 -10.91 -8.13 -8.24
N THR A 182 -10.16 -7.03 -8.24
CA THR A 182 -9.44 -6.65 -9.43
C THR A 182 -8.49 -7.80 -9.69
N LYS A 183 -8.40 -8.17 -10.92
CA LYS A 183 -7.44 -9.16 -11.41
C LYS A 183 -6.04 -8.93 -10.81
N ALA A 184 -5.70 -7.70 -10.47
CA ALA A 184 -4.45 -7.32 -9.85
C ALA A 184 -4.27 -7.87 -8.43
N ALA A 185 -5.27 -7.80 -7.55
CA ALA A 185 -5.15 -8.32 -6.19
C ALA A 185 -5.02 -9.85 -6.18
N GLN A 186 -5.73 -10.55 -7.07
CA GLN A 186 -5.56 -12.00 -7.22
C GLN A 186 -4.18 -12.35 -7.78
N LEU A 187 -3.66 -11.54 -8.69
CA LEU A 187 -2.36 -11.75 -9.29
C LEU A 187 -1.23 -11.40 -8.33
N ASP A 188 -1.39 -10.34 -7.55
CA ASP A 188 -0.46 -10.01 -6.48
C ASP A 188 -0.44 -11.12 -5.42
N TYR A 189 -1.59 -11.70 -5.10
CA TYR A 189 -1.68 -12.85 -4.21
C TYR A 189 -0.95 -14.06 -4.81
N ILE A 190 -1.19 -14.41 -6.07
CA ILE A 190 -0.50 -15.50 -6.75
C ILE A 190 1.00 -15.25 -6.82
N ASN A 191 1.42 -14.05 -7.16
CA ASN A 191 2.83 -13.69 -7.17
C ASN A 191 3.44 -13.77 -5.77
N SER A 192 2.73 -13.30 -4.76
CA SER A 192 3.18 -13.33 -3.38
C SER A 192 3.20 -14.74 -2.81
N VAL A 193 2.12 -15.50 -3.05
CA VAL A 193 1.88 -16.83 -2.47
C VAL A 193 2.73 -17.90 -3.12
N LEU A 194 2.98 -17.80 -4.41
CA LEU A 194 3.65 -18.86 -5.17
C LEU A 194 5.11 -18.55 -5.48
N GLY A 195 5.63 -17.44 -4.93
CA GLY A 195 7.01 -17.03 -5.20
C GLY A 195 7.26 -16.77 -6.69
N ALA A 196 6.20 -16.46 -7.45
CA ALA A 196 6.32 -16.11 -8.84
C ALA A 196 6.92 -14.72 -8.96
N ASN A 197 8.22 -14.64 -8.79
CA ASN A 197 8.98 -13.43 -9.09
C ASN A 197 9.02 -13.12 -10.57
N ASP A 198 8.55 -14.04 -11.39
CA ASP A 198 8.42 -13.84 -12.81
C ASP A 198 7.19 -12.99 -13.10
N THR A 199 7.44 -11.87 -13.69
CA THR A 199 6.40 -11.00 -14.21
C THR A 199 5.47 -11.77 -15.16
N PHE A 200 4.18 -11.38 -15.21
CA PHE A 200 3.23 -11.91 -16.20
C PHE A 200 3.70 -11.80 -17.63
N ALA A 201 4.67 -10.96 -17.87
CA ALA A 201 5.21 -10.68 -19.16
C ALA A 201 6.73 -10.72 -19.12
N ASP A 202 7.35 -11.00 -20.25
CA ASP A 202 8.77 -10.79 -20.41
C ASP A 202 9.14 -9.30 -20.30
N ASP A 203 10.44 -8.99 -20.15
CA ASP A 203 10.94 -7.61 -20.04
C ASP A 203 10.54 -6.69 -21.19
N THR A 204 10.11 -7.26 -22.31
CA THR A 204 9.63 -6.51 -23.47
C THR A 204 8.13 -6.22 -23.44
N MET A 205 7.39 -6.76 -22.47
CA MET A 205 5.92 -6.71 -22.38
C MET A 205 5.19 -7.26 -23.61
N LYS A 206 5.85 -8.12 -24.40
CA LYS A 206 5.30 -8.68 -25.65
C LYS A 206 4.86 -10.13 -25.50
N THR A 207 5.41 -10.83 -24.53
CA THR A 207 5.09 -12.24 -24.25
C THR A 207 4.49 -12.33 -22.86
N LEU A 208 3.34 -12.98 -22.76
CA LEU A 208 2.66 -13.25 -21.48
C LEU A 208 2.95 -14.68 -21.05
N ASN A 209 3.33 -14.85 -19.79
CA ASN A 209 3.74 -16.16 -19.21
C ASN A 209 2.55 -16.85 -18.49
N TRP A 210 1.34 -16.75 -19.05
CA TRP A 210 0.13 -17.30 -18.43
C TRP A 210 0.13 -18.83 -18.30
N ASP A 211 0.94 -19.52 -19.08
CA ASP A 211 1.12 -20.97 -19.08
C ASP A 211 2.21 -21.45 -18.12
N ASN A 212 2.84 -20.53 -17.38
CA ASN A 212 3.71 -20.91 -16.29
C ASN A 212 2.91 -21.70 -15.23
N GLN A 213 3.44 -22.87 -14.84
CA GLN A 213 2.74 -23.77 -13.93
C GLN A 213 2.38 -23.12 -12.60
N VAL A 214 3.21 -22.19 -12.11
CA VAL A 214 2.96 -21.42 -10.88
C VAL A 214 1.64 -20.62 -10.97
N TYR A 215 1.40 -19.95 -12.10
CA TYR A 215 0.15 -19.23 -12.31
C TYR A 215 -1.04 -20.17 -12.45
N VAL A 216 -0.86 -21.28 -13.17
CA VAL A 216 -1.90 -22.30 -13.32
C VAL A 216 -2.29 -22.88 -11.96
N ASP A 217 -1.32 -23.20 -11.11
CA ASP A 217 -1.56 -23.76 -9.77
C ASP A 217 -2.23 -22.74 -8.85
N GLY A 218 -1.81 -21.47 -8.89
CA GLY A 218 -2.41 -20.39 -8.12
C GLY A 218 -3.86 -20.11 -8.52
N PHE A 219 -4.15 -20.02 -9.82
CA PHE A 219 -5.53 -19.84 -10.29
C PHE A 219 -6.41 -21.04 -9.93
N ASN A 220 -5.88 -22.27 -10.01
CA ASN A 220 -6.61 -23.46 -9.59
C ASN A 220 -6.88 -23.45 -8.09
N LEU A 221 -5.93 -23.05 -7.26
CA LEU A 221 -6.10 -22.93 -5.82
C LEU A 221 -7.26 -21.97 -5.47
N ILE A 222 -7.24 -20.76 -6.05
CA ILE A 222 -8.29 -19.76 -5.84
C ILE A 222 -9.65 -20.30 -6.32
N LYS A 223 -9.67 -20.87 -7.53
CA LYS A 223 -10.87 -21.44 -8.12
C LYS A 223 -11.45 -22.54 -7.24
N ASP A 224 -10.64 -23.47 -6.79
CA ASP A 224 -11.07 -24.57 -5.95
C ASP A 224 -11.67 -24.10 -4.62
N ILE A 225 -11.03 -23.10 -3.97
CA ILE A 225 -11.52 -22.50 -2.73
C ILE A 225 -12.89 -21.82 -2.94
N CYS A 226 -13.08 -21.12 -4.06
CA CYS A 226 -14.36 -20.51 -4.41
C CYS A 226 -15.41 -21.56 -4.76
N ASP A 227 -15.09 -22.57 -5.58
CA ASP A 227 -16.00 -23.65 -5.98
C ASP A 227 -16.46 -24.50 -4.78
N GLU A 228 -15.62 -24.64 -3.77
CA GLU A 228 -15.93 -25.31 -2.50
C GLU A 228 -16.76 -24.41 -1.55
N GLY A 229 -17.07 -23.17 -1.96
CA GLY A 229 -17.83 -22.20 -1.17
C GLY A 229 -17.08 -21.69 0.06
N CYS A 230 -15.75 -21.74 0.03
CA CYS A 230 -14.90 -21.35 1.16
C CYS A 230 -14.44 -19.88 1.09
N ALA A 231 -14.62 -19.24 -0.05
CA ALA A 231 -14.45 -17.82 -0.28
C ALA A 231 -15.61 -17.26 -1.11
N PRO A 232 -15.92 -15.97 -1.02
CA PRO A 232 -16.85 -15.33 -1.94
C PRO A 232 -16.34 -15.45 -3.38
N THR A 233 -17.26 -15.64 -4.31
CA THR A 233 -16.96 -15.53 -5.73
C THR A 233 -16.90 -14.04 -6.14
N MET A 234 -16.36 -13.75 -7.33
CA MET A 234 -16.40 -12.38 -7.87
C MET A 234 -17.85 -11.89 -8.07
N GLU A 235 -18.78 -12.79 -8.35
CA GLU A 235 -20.21 -12.47 -8.48
C GLU A 235 -20.81 -12.06 -7.14
N ASP A 236 -20.47 -12.78 -6.06
CA ASP A 236 -20.89 -12.44 -4.70
C ASP A 236 -20.31 -11.09 -4.26
N ASP A 237 -19.02 -10.86 -4.51
CA ASP A 237 -18.34 -9.62 -4.16
C ASP A 237 -18.98 -8.39 -4.83
N ILE A 238 -19.34 -8.52 -6.11
CA ILE A 238 -20.02 -7.45 -6.86
C ILE A 238 -21.46 -7.28 -6.40
N ALA A 239 -22.19 -8.37 -6.18
CA ALA A 239 -23.61 -8.33 -5.81
C ALA A 239 -23.82 -7.73 -4.41
N ASP A 240 -22.96 -8.08 -3.47
CA ASP A 240 -23.09 -7.69 -2.07
C ASP A 240 -22.20 -6.48 -1.71
N ALA A 241 -21.44 -5.94 -2.65
CA ALA A 241 -20.49 -4.83 -2.45
C ALA A 241 -19.58 -5.09 -1.23
N LEU A 242 -19.01 -6.28 -1.16
CA LEU A 242 -18.22 -6.73 -0.02
C LEU A 242 -17.01 -5.83 0.23
N THR A 243 -16.78 -5.52 1.48
CA THR A 243 -15.66 -4.70 1.95
C THR A 243 -14.95 -5.41 3.09
N VAL A 244 -13.76 -4.96 3.47
CA VAL A 244 -13.08 -5.47 4.66
C VAL A 244 -13.95 -5.34 5.91
N GLN A 245 -14.72 -4.26 6.03
CA GLN A 245 -15.64 -4.03 7.14
C GLN A 245 -16.78 -5.06 7.14
N SER A 246 -17.51 -5.18 6.03
CA SER A 246 -18.71 -6.02 5.93
C SER A 246 -18.42 -7.52 5.89
N THR A 247 -17.18 -7.94 5.74
CA THR A 247 -16.80 -9.34 5.74
C THR A 247 -15.92 -9.70 6.92
N PHE A 248 -14.70 -9.18 6.97
CA PHE A 248 -13.71 -9.57 7.97
C PHE A 248 -13.97 -8.93 9.33
N LEU A 249 -14.09 -7.62 9.39
CA LEU A 249 -14.25 -6.91 10.68
C LEU A 249 -15.59 -7.20 11.35
N GLU A 250 -16.64 -7.47 10.60
CA GLU A 250 -17.94 -7.92 11.14
C GLU A 250 -18.01 -9.42 11.43
N GLY A 251 -16.91 -10.16 11.30
CA GLY A 251 -16.85 -11.56 11.65
C GLY A 251 -17.52 -12.52 10.66
N LYS A 252 -17.63 -12.14 9.39
CA LYS A 252 -18.15 -13.04 8.33
C LYS A 252 -17.06 -13.77 7.55
N CYS A 253 -15.81 -13.58 7.96
CA CYS A 253 -14.65 -14.17 7.31
C CYS A 253 -13.54 -14.38 8.34
N ALA A 254 -12.94 -15.56 8.34
CA ALA A 254 -11.90 -15.90 9.30
C ALA A 254 -10.52 -15.35 8.94
N MET A 255 -10.24 -15.21 7.65
CA MET A 255 -8.98 -14.66 7.14
C MET A 255 -9.26 -13.69 5.99
N PHE A 256 -8.46 -12.63 5.90
CA PHE A 256 -8.59 -11.63 4.85
C PHE A 256 -7.28 -11.50 4.07
N GLY A 257 -7.35 -11.62 2.75
CA GLY A 257 -6.19 -11.74 1.86
C GLY A 257 -5.40 -10.46 1.61
N ILE A 258 -5.84 -9.32 2.14
CA ILE A 258 -5.16 -8.04 2.00
C ILE A 258 -4.93 -7.44 3.38
N PHE A 259 -3.66 -7.21 3.71
CA PHE A 259 -3.28 -6.47 4.90
C PHE A 259 -3.44 -4.97 4.64
N SER A 260 -4.69 -4.51 4.68
CA SER A 260 -4.99 -3.08 4.63
C SER A 260 -5.91 -2.71 5.77
N GLN A 261 -5.76 -1.50 6.30
CA GLN A 261 -6.66 -0.93 7.30
C GLN A 261 -6.56 -1.58 8.71
N LEU A 262 -5.34 -1.93 9.12
CA LEU A 262 -5.07 -2.38 10.50
C LEU A 262 -5.74 -1.48 11.56
N ARG A 263 -5.78 -0.18 11.32
CA ARG A 263 -6.45 0.78 12.20
C ARG A 263 -7.92 0.45 12.48
N LEU A 264 -8.65 -0.07 11.49
CA LEU A 264 -10.05 -0.47 11.70
C LEU A 264 -10.14 -1.73 12.56
N ALA A 265 -9.18 -2.65 12.42
CA ALA A 265 -9.10 -3.84 13.28
C ALA A 265 -8.75 -3.48 14.74
N MET A 266 -8.14 -2.32 14.98
CA MET A 266 -7.83 -1.82 16.32
C MET A 266 -9.02 -1.09 16.97
N ASP A 267 -10.09 -0.80 16.25
CA ASP A 267 -11.32 -0.23 16.78
C ASP A 267 -12.20 -1.34 17.40
N THR A 268 -11.81 -1.82 18.57
CA THR A 268 -12.48 -2.92 19.29
C THR A 268 -13.86 -2.55 19.86
N GLU A 269 -14.20 -1.26 19.90
CA GLU A 269 -15.55 -0.81 20.27
C GLU A 269 -16.55 -1.08 19.14
N THR A 270 -16.14 -0.81 17.90
CA THR A 270 -16.96 -1.04 16.69
C THR A 270 -16.87 -2.49 16.23
N TYR A 271 -15.69 -3.10 16.29
CA TYR A 271 -15.42 -4.46 15.84
C TYR A 271 -14.85 -5.30 16.98
N PRO A 272 -15.72 -5.86 17.84
CA PRO A 272 -15.33 -6.55 19.08
C PRO A 272 -14.80 -7.96 18.83
N HIS A 273 -13.77 -8.08 18.00
CA HIS A 273 -13.06 -9.33 17.71
C HIS A 273 -11.58 -9.17 18.00
N ASP A 274 -10.93 -10.27 18.37
CA ASP A 274 -9.48 -10.31 18.50
C ASP A 274 -8.86 -10.67 17.14
N PHE A 275 -8.09 -9.75 16.59
CA PHE A 275 -7.45 -9.90 15.30
C PHE A 275 -5.94 -10.01 15.45
N THR A 276 -5.32 -10.75 14.54
CA THR A 276 -3.87 -10.81 14.40
C THR A 276 -3.48 -10.87 12.93
N THR A 277 -2.20 -11.01 12.66
CA THR A 277 -1.66 -11.21 11.33
C THR A 277 -0.95 -12.54 11.25
N ALA A 278 -0.95 -13.14 10.09
CA ALA A 278 -0.16 -14.32 9.79
C ALA A 278 0.53 -14.13 8.44
N LEU A 279 1.67 -14.76 8.27
CA LEU A 279 2.27 -14.86 6.96
C LEU A 279 1.40 -15.71 6.04
N ILE A 280 1.37 -15.37 4.77
CA ILE A 280 0.72 -16.23 3.77
C ILE A 280 1.42 -17.60 3.72
N PRO A 281 0.71 -18.67 3.32
CA PRO A 281 1.33 -19.97 3.16
C PRO A 281 2.44 -19.94 2.09
N SER A 282 3.49 -20.74 2.28
CA SER A 282 4.59 -20.87 1.33
C SER A 282 5.21 -22.24 1.42
N GLU A 283 5.50 -22.86 0.27
CA GLU A 283 6.26 -24.11 0.20
C GLU A 283 7.78 -23.89 0.36
N ASP A 284 8.24 -22.66 0.15
CA ASP A 284 9.65 -22.29 0.32
C ASP A 284 9.82 -20.97 1.07
N TYR A 285 9.63 -21.06 2.39
CA TYR A 285 9.67 -19.93 3.30
C TYR A 285 10.98 -19.12 3.23
N ALA A 286 12.12 -19.79 3.07
CA ALA A 286 13.43 -19.12 3.13
C ALA A 286 13.70 -18.22 1.91
N GLU A 287 13.16 -18.58 0.75
CA GLU A 287 13.33 -17.85 -0.50
C GLU A 287 12.32 -16.72 -0.64
N PHE A 288 11.13 -16.90 -0.05
CA PHE A 288 10.00 -15.99 -0.18
C PHE A 288 10.13 -14.70 0.66
N TYR A 289 10.73 -14.78 1.84
CA TYR A 289 10.83 -13.67 2.79
C TYR A 289 12.14 -12.88 2.73
N THR A 290 12.82 -12.88 1.60
CA THR A 290 13.93 -11.95 1.38
C THR A 290 13.38 -10.53 1.25
N GLN A 291 14.09 -9.56 1.81
CA GLN A 291 13.71 -8.13 1.77
C GLN A 291 13.52 -7.58 0.34
N ASP A 292 14.00 -8.30 -0.67
CA ASP A 292 13.93 -7.90 -2.07
C ASP A 292 12.55 -8.11 -2.70
N GLN A 293 11.59 -8.70 -1.98
CA GLN A 293 10.25 -9.01 -2.48
C GLN A 293 9.16 -8.03 -2.05
N ALA A 294 9.50 -6.97 -1.35
CA ALA A 294 8.54 -5.92 -1.06
C ALA A 294 8.02 -5.32 -2.37
N ASN A 295 6.76 -5.58 -2.69
CA ASN A 295 6.10 -4.95 -3.82
C ASN A 295 5.89 -3.47 -3.51
N TYR A 296 6.64 -2.63 -4.17
CA TYR A 296 6.51 -1.18 -4.11
C TYR A 296 5.35 -0.77 -5.01
N SER A 297 4.14 -0.81 -4.51
CA SER A 297 3.00 -0.34 -5.26
C SER A 297 2.45 0.96 -4.68
N GLY A 298 2.31 1.90 -5.51
CA GLY A 298 1.21 2.80 -5.57
C GLY A 298 1.17 4.08 -4.83
N ASP A 299 1.99 4.42 -3.85
CA ASP A 299 1.98 5.78 -3.27
C ASP A 299 3.31 6.46 -3.63
N PHE A 300 3.32 7.22 -4.72
CA PHE A 300 4.52 7.94 -5.17
C PHE A 300 4.43 9.40 -4.79
N ILE A 301 5.46 9.95 -4.18
CA ILE A 301 5.55 11.40 -4.03
C ILE A 301 6.16 11.99 -5.30
N CYS A 302 5.44 12.91 -5.92
CA CYS A 302 5.78 13.54 -7.18
C CYS A 302 5.76 15.05 -7.04
N ILE A 303 6.59 15.73 -7.84
CA ILE A 303 6.62 17.19 -7.94
C ILE A 303 6.03 17.57 -9.29
N SER A 304 5.09 18.52 -9.29
CA SER A 304 4.50 19.06 -10.52
C SER A 304 5.54 19.80 -11.36
N ALA A 305 5.54 19.59 -12.67
CA ALA A 305 6.38 20.34 -13.59
C ALA A 305 6.11 21.84 -13.54
N SER A 306 4.89 22.24 -13.23
CA SER A 306 4.45 23.63 -13.25
C SER A 306 4.71 24.39 -11.95
N THR A 307 5.07 23.74 -10.82
CA THR A 307 5.33 24.48 -9.57
C THR A 307 6.41 25.53 -9.77
N PRO A 308 6.21 26.77 -9.32
CA PRO A 308 7.28 27.79 -9.34
C PRO A 308 8.28 27.58 -8.17
N TYR A 309 8.00 26.69 -7.24
CA TYR A 309 8.73 26.48 -5.98
C TYR A 309 9.53 25.17 -5.96
N LYS A 310 10.30 24.89 -7.03
CA LYS A 310 11.01 23.61 -7.22
C LYS A 310 11.86 23.20 -6.02
N GLU A 311 12.69 24.12 -5.51
CA GLU A 311 13.61 23.86 -4.40
C GLU A 311 12.83 23.52 -3.11
N ALA A 312 11.80 24.28 -2.77
CA ALA A 312 10.95 24.03 -1.62
C ALA A 312 10.19 22.71 -1.76
N ALA A 313 9.69 22.39 -2.95
CA ALA A 313 9.02 21.12 -3.25
C ALA A 313 9.97 19.92 -3.11
N CYS A 314 11.20 20.03 -3.59
CA CYS A 314 12.22 18.99 -3.42
C CYS A 314 12.58 18.79 -1.94
N GLU A 315 12.73 19.87 -1.18
CA GLU A 315 13.03 19.79 0.26
C GLU A 315 11.88 19.16 1.05
N PHE A 316 10.62 19.51 0.74
CA PHE A 316 9.45 18.86 1.34
C PHE A 316 9.41 17.38 0.99
N THR A 317 9.64 17.01 -0.27
CA THR A 317 9.68 15.62 -0.74
C THR A 317 10.74 14.79 0.01
N ARG A 318 11.96 15.35 0.14
CA ARG A 318 13.02 14.71 0.92
C ARG A 318 12.62 14.51 2.38
N TRP A 319 12.14 15.56 3.03
CA TRP A 319 11.69 15.50 4.42
C TRP A 319 10.56 14.49 4.61
N TYR A 320 9.61 14.47 3.70
CA TYR A 320 8.49 13.52 3.72
C TYR A 320 8.97 12.07 3.67
N ILE A 321 9.88 11.75 2.74
CA ILE A 321 10.46 10.41 2.59
C ILE A 321 11.28 10.02 3.82
N GLN A 322 12.09 10.91 4.35
CA GLN A 322 13.00 10.66 5.48
C GLN A 322 12.33 10.77 6.85
N GLY A 323 11.09 10.30 6.97
CA GLY A 323 10.37 10.13 8.23
C GLY A 323 9.17 11.05 8.40
N GLY A 324 9.03 12.12 7.61
CA GLY A 324 7.91 13.04 7.70
C GLY A 324 6.54 12.39 7.49
N MET A 325 6.50 11.27 6.77
CA MET A 325 5.27 10.52 6.52
C MET A 325 4.84 9.59 7.67
N THR A 326 5.63 9.46 8.72
CA THR A 326 5.34 8.54 9.86
C THR A 326 3.90 8.60 10.36
N PRO A 327 3.23 9.77 10.48
CA PRO A 327 1.83 9.83 10.89
C PRO A 327 0.85 9.03 10.03
N LEU A 328 1.20 8.69 8.79
CA LEU A 328 0.37 7.86 7.91
C LEU A 328 0.31 6.38 8.30
N ILE A 329 1.03 5.96 9.32
CA ILE A 329 0.86 4.65 9.94
C ILE A 329 -0.59 4.47 10.40
N LYS A 330 -1.27 5.56 10.85
CA LYS A 330 -2.71 5.56 11.12
C LYS A 330 -3.58 5.09 9.94
N ALA A 331 -3.06 5.25 8.72
CA ALA A 331 -3.69 4.79 7.49
C ALA A 331 -2.99 3.52 6.93
N ALA A 332 -2.26 2.77 7.75
CA ALA A 332 -1.49 1.59 7.38
C ALA A 332 -0.48 1.86 6.23
N ARG A 333 0.19 3.03 6.26
CA ARG A 333 1.28 3.37 5.35
C ARG A 333 2.58 3.37 6.13
N TYR A 334 3.36 2.34 5.93
CA TYR A 334 4.64 2.16 6.62
C TYR A 334 5.77 2.77 5.79
N PRO A 335 6.66 3.60 6.40
CA PRO A 335 7.74 4.24 5.69
C PRO A 335 8.66 3.24 4.98
N LEU A 336 9.00 3.52 3.73
CA LEU A 336 9.99 2.76 2.97
C LEU A 336 11.43 3.10 3.35
N TRP A 337 11.66 4.25 3.95
CA TRP A 337 13.00 4.74 4.27
C TRP A 337 13.74 3.80 5.23
N LEU A 338 14.92 3.33 4.81
CA LEU A 338 15.73 2.38 5.58
C LEU A 338 16.35 2.98 6.86
N GLY A 339 16.36 4.32 6.97
CA GLY A 339 16.74 5.02 8.20
C GLY A 339 15.61 5.15 9.22
N THR A 340 14.45 4.53 8.97
CA THR A 340 13.29 4.57 9.88
C THR A 340 13.63 3.91 11.21
N ASP A 341 13.38 4.64 12.29
CA ASP A 341 13.47 4.10 13.66
C ASP A 341 12.21 3.26 13.95
N MET A 342 12.38 1.94 13.92
CA MET A 342 11.25 1.00 14.10
C MET A 342 10.72 1.04 15.54
N ASP A 343 11.54 1.32 16.54
CA ASP A 343 11.07 1.46 17.93
C ASP A 343 10.19 2.70 18.06
N ALA A 344 10.58 3.82 17.43
CA ALA A 344 9.74 5.01 17.37
C ALA A 344 8.42 4.79 16.59
N ILE A 345 8.42 3.92 15.57
CA ILE A 345 7.20 3.51 14.87
C ILE A 345 6.27 2.73 15.80
N LEU A 346 6.81 1.77 16.55
CA LEU A 346 6.02 0.97 17.49
C LEU A 346 5.44 1.86 18.60
N ASP A 347 6.26 2.73 19.20
CA ASP A 347 5.80 3.72 20.19
C ASP A 347 4.67 4.61 19.63
N TYR A 348 4.79 5.03 18.37
CA TYR A 348 3.75 5.84 17.71
C TYR A 348 2.46 5.05 17.52
N VAL A 349 2.53 3.78 17.12
CA VAL A 349 1.38 2.88 16.98
C VAL A 349 0.67 2.72 18.31
N GLU A 350 1.42 2.39 19.37
CA GLU A 350 0.89 2.22 20.73
C GLU A 350 0.19 3.50 21.22
N GLN A 351 0.82 4.66 21.07
CA GLN A 351 0.23 5.95 21.45
C GLN A 351 -1.02 6.31 20.66
N SER A 352 -1.05 5.92 19.37
CA SER A 352 -2.17 6.21 18.47
C SER A 352 -3.35 5.28 18.68
N ALA A 353 -3.09 4.07 19.17
CA ALA A 353 -4.10 3.06 19.46
C ALA A 353 -4.77 3.24 20.83
N GLY A 354 -4.15 4.02 21.72
CA GLY A 354 -4.64 4.21 23.08
C GLY A 354 -4.64 2.90 23.89
N ASP A 355 -5.61 2.77 24.79
CA ASP A 355 -5.75 1.59 25.66
C ASP A 355 -6.22 0.32 24.92
N SER A 356 -6.25 0.34 23.59
CA SER A 356 -6.73 -0.75 22.73
C SER A 356 -5.63 -1.74 22.33
N VAL A 357 -4.40 -1.52 22.76
CA VAL A 357 -3.26 -2.43 22.51
C VAL A 357 -2.79 -2.98 23.84
N ASP A 358 -3.13 -4.23 24.13
CA ASP A 358 -2.50 -5.08 25.13
C ASP A 358 -1.56 -6.09 24.47
#